data_56ba35a703b064357948096e87e39e1c
#
_entry.id   56ba35a703b064357948096e87e39e1c
#
_cell.length_a   1.000
_cell.length_b   1.000
_cell.length_c   1.000
_cell.angle_alpha   90.00
_cell.angle_beta   90.00
_cell.angle_gamma   90.00
#
_symmetry.space_group_name_H-M   'P 1'
#
loop_
_entity.id
_entity.type
_entity.pdbx_description
1 polymer ?
#
loop_
_entity_poly.entity_id
_entity_poly.type
_entity_poly.pdbx_seq_one_letter_code
_entity_poly.pdbx_strand_id
1 'polypeptide(L)'
;MREFPLPLALTARLSPVLVLACTGWALTSGPFAASPADGGRAAAQETRTADASAPAGAGPSGAPSASAAAPVYASAPQPCAAVAAKTVASLVPGAKSAGKEIPSTDEKVRRTCSWNALKGYDYRWLDVSFEIMRTTDAARTSYQQRTAEKSGGGAVPGLGDEAYSVVNLTTEDKQQTREGVVLARVANALVVVTYNGSDFETKKAPDTDEINKGAIKAAKEAVAALGQGQG
;
A
#
# COMPACT_ATOMS: atom_id res chain seq x y z
N MET A 1 -8.39 49.47 -6.58
CA MET A 1 -7.73 48.14 -6.57
C MET A 1 -6.25 48.42 -6.49
N ARG A 2 -5.61 48.07 -5.38
CA ARG A 2 -4.17 48.31 -5.17
C ARG A 2 -3.45 47.04 -5.61
N GLU A 3 -2.71 47.08 -6.68
CA GLU A 3 -1.82 46.01 -7.14
C GLU A 3 -0.61 45.96 -6.22
N PHE A 4 -0.38 44.82 -5.57
CA PHE A 4 0.85 44.54 -4.83
C PHE A 4 1.94 44.11 -5.81
N PRO A 5 3.16 44.65 -5.71
CA PRO A 5 4.24 44.29 -6.61
C PRO A 5 4.66 42.82 -6.45
N LEU A 6 4.86 42.16 -7.58
CA LEU A 6 5.18 40.72 -7.73
C LEU A 6 6.25 40.13 -6.78
N PRO A 7 7.29 40.84 -6.31
CA PRO A 7 8.31 40.22 -5.46
C PRO A 7 7.84 39.91 -4.01
N LEU A 8 6.76 40.56 -3.53
CA LEU A 8 6.25 40.24 -2.17
C LEU A 8 5.34 39.03 -2.12
N ALA A 9 4.76 38.59 -3.23
CA ALA A 9 3.88 37.41 -3.30
C ALA A 9 4.66 36.09 -3.33
N LEU A 10 5.93 36.09 -3.79
CA LEU A 10 6.77 34.89 -3.86
C LEU A 10 7.40 34.51 -2.52
N THR A 11 7.67 35.49 -1.63
CA THR A 11 8.30 35.21 -0.34
C THR A 11 7.34 34.59 0.69
N ALA A 12 6.03 34.83 0.54
CA ALA A 12 5.03 34.28 1.47
C ALA A 12 4.72 32.78 1.26
N ARG A 13 5.09 32.21 0.10
CA ARG A 13 4.82 30.78 -0.22
C ARG A 13 5.95 29.80 0.12
N LEU A 14 7.14 30.30 0.44
CA LEU A 14 8.32 29.48 0.76
C LEU A 14 8.60 29.33 2.27
N SER A 15 7.86 30.05 3.13
CA SER A 15 8.09 30.04 4.58
C SER A 15 7.78 28.75 5.33
N PRO A 16 6.85 27.87 4.92
CA PRO A 16 6.59 26.64 5.68
C PRO A 16 7.65 25.54 5.52
N VAL A 17 8.48 25.60 4.46
CA VAL A 17 9.48 24.54 4.22
C VAL A 17 10.76 24.73 5.04
N LEU A 18 11.11 25.97 5.41
CA LEU A 18 12.31 26.28 6.20
C LEU A 18 12.15 25.95 7.69
N VAL A 19 10.91 25.93 8.22
CA VAL A 19 10.67 25.64 9.65
C VAL A 19 10.81 24.14 9.95
N LEU A 20 10.53 23.25 8.99
CA LEU A 20 10.65 21.80 9.16
C LEU A 20 12.11 21.28 9.09
N ALA A 21 13.02 22.04 8.48
CA ALA A 21 14.42 21.63 8.38
C ALA A 21 15.21 21.89 9.68
N CYS A 22 14.77 22.83 10.53
CA CYS A 22 15.47 23.16 11.79
C CYS A 22 15.07 22.29 12.98
N THR A 23 13.93 21.59 12.94
CA THR A 23 13.47 20.74 14.04
C THR A 23 14.08 19.32 14.02
N GLY A 24 14.61 18.88 12.89
CA GLY A 24 15.26 17.55 12.76
C GLY A 24 16.65 17.45 13.37
N TRP A 25 17.36 18.56 13.58
CA TRP A 25 18.74 18.55 14.07
C TRP A 25 18.86 18.56 15.60
N ALA A 26 17.81 18.96 16.31
CA ALA A 26 17.83 19.06 17.77
C ALA A 26 17.64 17.71 18.48
N LEU A 27 17.18 16.66 17.78
CA LEU A 27 16.91 15.35 18.38
C LEU A 27 18.10 14.38 18.31
N THR A 28 19.13 14.67 17.51
CA THR A 28 20.31 13.81 17.37
C THR A 28 21.53 14.26 18.18
N SER A 29 21.50 15.45 18.81
CA SER A 29 22.64 16.04 19.54
C SER A 29 22.29 16.65 20.90
N GLY A 30 21.16 16.27 21.51
CA GLY A 30 20.69 16.81 22.79
C GLY A 30 21.22 16.05 24.02
N PRO A 31 21.11 16.63 25.24
CA PRO A 31 21.63 16.05 26.49
C PRO A 31 20.91 14.79 26.97
N PHE A 32 20.03 14.20 26.16
CA PHE A 32 19.33 12.95 26.43
C PHE A 32 19.80 11.76 25.56
N ALA A 33 20.93 11.86 24.88
CA ALA A 33 21.54 10.70 24.22
C ALA A 33 22.04 9.74 25.31
N ALA A 34 21.48 8.53 25.35
CA ALA A 34 21.89 7.49 26.28
C ALA A 34 23.34 7.07 26.04
N SER A 35 24.20 7.16 27.04
CA SER A 35 25.56 6.71 27.02
C SER A 35 25.64 5.17 26.93
N PRO A 36 26.54 4.58 26.14
CA PRO A 36 26.79 3.16 26.18
C PRO A 36 27.48 2.80 27.50
N ALA A 37 26.96 1.78 28.19
CA ALA A 37 27.54 1.23 29.41
C ALA A 37 28.86 0.51 29.06
N ASP A 38 29.94 1.03 29.61
CA ASP A 38 31.28 0.49 29.52
C ASP A 38 31.46 -0.68 30.50
N GLY A 39 32.13 -1.72 30.06
CA GLY A 39 32.39 -2.92 30.81
C GLY A 39 33.44 -2.73 31.92
N GLY A 40 33.26 -3.40 33.01
CA GLY A 40 34.21 -3.50 34.15
C GLY A 40 34.37 -4.93 34.59
N ARG A 41 35.52 -5.40 34.41
CA ARG A 41 36.29 -6.60 34.65
C ARG A 41 36.52 -6.84 36.15
N ALA A 42 36.52 -8.12 36.62
CA ALA A 42 37.50 -8.81 37.48
C ALA A 42 36.78 -9.93 38.25
N ALA A 43 37.13 -11.14 38.07
CA ALA A 43 38.24 -11.96 38.59
C ALA A 43 37.94 -12.71 39.92
N ALA A 44 38.31 -13.98 39.85
CA ALA A 44 38.73 -14.92 40.89
C ALA A 44 37.64 -15.84 41.49
N GLN A 45 37.69 -17.10 41.10
CA GLN A 45 38.37 -18.28 41.67
C GLN A 45 37.76 -18.77 43.00
N GLU A 46 37.18 -19.96 43.03
CA GLU A 46 37.80 -21.16 43.55
C GLU A 46 36.88 -22.40 43.49
N THR A 47 37.48 -23.47 43.12
CA THR A 47 37.23 -24.89 43.16
C THR A 47 36.33 -25.42 44.32
N ARG A 48 35.46 -26.41 43.98
CA ARG A 48 35.39 -27.72 44.69
C ARG A 48 34.64 -28.78 43.88
N THR A 49 35.35 -29.86 43.71
CA THR A 49 34.96 -31.19 43.24
C THR A 49 33.90 -31.87 44.11
N ALA A 50 33.02 -32.62 43.47
CA ALA A 50 32.63 -34.02 43.71
C ALA A 50 31.32 -34.33 43.05
N ASP A 51 31.35 -35.18 42.03
CA ASP A 51 30.89 -36.57 41.96
C ASP A 51 29.40 -36.82 42.17
N ALA A 52 28.75 -37.30 41.15
CA ALA A 52 27.87 -38.47 41.05
C ALA A 52 26.80 -38.38 40.00
N SER A 53 26.89 -39.27 39.00
CA SER A 53 25.81 -40.01 38.33
C SER A 53 24.72 -39.27 37.56
N ALA A 54 24.72 -39.51 36.25
CA ALA A 54 23.61 -39.32 35.30
C ALA A 54 22.34 -40.12 35.70
N PRO A 55 21.15 -39.71 35.22
CA PRO A 55 20.70 -40.28 33.95
C PRO A 55 20.18 -39.30 32.92
N ALA A 56 20.20 -39.74 31.68
CA ALA A 56 19.72 -39.12 30.49
C ALA A 56 18.29 -38.58 30.63
N GLY A 57 18.13 -37.27 30.47
CA GLY A 57 16.85 -36.61 30.31
C GLY A 57 16.85 -35.85 28.98
N ALA A 58 15.89 -36.19 28.15
CA ALA A 58 15.64 -35.69 26.82
C ALA A 58 15.85 -34.18 26.72
N GLY A 59 16.69 -33.77 25.75
CA GLY A 59 16.81 -32.39 25.34
C GLY A 59 15.47 -31.85 24.83
N PRO A 60 15.16 -30.57 25.04
CA PRO A 60 13.99 -30.00 24.38
C PRO A 60 14.21 -30.07 22.87
N SER A 61 13.39 -30.90 22.20
CA SER A 61 13.23 -30.83 20.75
C SER A 61 12.96 -29.39 20.38
N GLY A 62 13.93 -28.74 19.75
CA GLY A 62 13.72 -27.45 19.11
C GLY A 62 12.51 -27.59 18.20
N ALA A 63 11.46 -26.88 18.51
CA ALA A 63 10.35 -26.76 17.59
C ALA A 63 10.95 -26.38 16.22
N PRO A 64 10.56 -27.06 15.13
CA PRO A 64 11.03 -26.68 13.82
C PRO A 64 10.65 -25.21 13.62
N SER A 65 11.65 -24.33 13.46
CA SER A 65 11.44 -22.97 12.96
C SER A 65 10.61 -23.18 11.69
N ALA A 66 9.36 -22.70 11.70
CA ALA A 66 8.51 -22.74 10.52
C ALA A 66 9.30 -22.01 9.42
N SER A 67 9.88 -22.79 8.50
CA SER A 67 10.54 -22.27 7.33
C SER A 67 9.49 -21.42 6.62
N ALA A 68 9.71 -20.10 6.55
CA ALA A 68 8.81 -19.22 5.85
C ALA A 68 8.61 -19.81 4.44
N ALA A 69 7.38 -20.19 4.11
CA ALA A 69 7.08 -20.77 2.81
C ALA A 69 7.60 -19.83 1.73
N ALA A 70 8.25 -20.41 0.70
CA ALA A 70 8.77 -19.64 -0.41
C ALA A 70 7.65 -18.75 -1.01
N PRO A 71 7.97 -17.53 -1.47
CA PRO A 71 6.97 -16.67 -2.07
C PRO A 71 6.33 -17.35 -3.28
N VAL A 72 5.01 -17.31 -3.35
CA VAL A 72 4.25 -17.89 -4.47
C VAL A 72 4.46 -17.06 -5.74
N TYR A 73 4.57 -15.72 -5.57
CA TYR A 73 4.81 -14.77 -6.66
C TYR A 73 6.21 -14.20 -6.54
N ALA A 74 7.03 -14.35 -7.60
CA ALA A 74 8.41 -13.84 -7.64
C ALA A 74 8.48 -12.40 -8.17
N SER A 75 7.49 -11.97 -8.95
CA SER A 75 7.43 -10.63 -9.55
C SER A 75 5.99 -10.18 -9.81
N ALA A 76 5.80 -8.88 -9.93
CA ALA A 76 4.52 -8.30 -10.30
C ALA A 76 4.21 -8.59 -11.77
N PRO A 77 2.98 -9.04 -12.11
CA PRO A 77 2.55 -9.23 -13.49
C PRO A 77 2.37 -7.89 -14.20
N GLN A 78 2.15 -7.94 -15.52
CA GLN A 78 1.87 -6.74 -16.33
C GLN A 78 0.49 -6.15 -15.95
N PRO A 79 0.43 -4.99 -15.32
CA PRO A 79 -0.82 -4.49 -14.75
C PRO A 79 -1.80 -3.98 -15.81
N CYS A 80 -1.30 -3.50 -16.96
CA CYS A 80 -2.15 -3.00 -18.03
C CYS A 80 -2.89 -4.12 -18.79
N ALA A 81 -2.46 -5.37 -18.66
CA ALA A 81 -3.14 -6.54 -19.20
C ALA A 81 -4.11 -7.19 -18.20
N ALA A 82 -4.12 -6.72 -16.95
CA ALA A 82 -4.86 -7.37 -15.85
C ALA A 82 -6.38 -7.11 -15.89
N VAL A 83 -6.82 -6.08 -16.62
CA VAL A 83 -8.24 -5.73 -16.76
C VAL A 83 -8.61 -5.79 -18.24
N ALA A 84 -9.66 -6.52 -18.55
CA ALA A 84 -10.12 -6.68 -19.93
C ALA A 84 -10.52 -5.33 -20.56
N ALA A 85 -10.17 -5.12 -21.84
CA ALA A 85 -10.48 -3.90 -22.57
C ALA A 85 -11.96 -3.48 -22.50
N LYS A 86 -12.88 -4.45 -22.52
CA LYS A 86 -14.33 -4.20 -22.35
C LYS A 86 -14.68 -3.64 -20.97
N THR A 87 -13.97 -4.07 -19.93
CA THR A 87 -14.16 -3.59 -18.56
C THR A 87 -13.59 -2.19 -18.42
N VAL A 88 -12.40 -1.92 -18.96
CA VAL A 88 -11.85 -0.56 -19.03
C VAL A 88 -12.81 0.38 -19.75
N ALA A 89 -13.31 0.01 -20.93
CA ALA A 89 -14.26 0.85 -21.70
C ALA A 89 -15.58 1.11 -20.94
N SER A 90 -16.01 0.15 -20.09
CA SER A 90 -17.21 0.30 -19.26
C SER A 90 -16.98 1.20 -18.05
N LEU A 91 -15.83 1.08 -17.37
CA LEU A 91 -15.53 1.83 -16.15
C LEU A 91 -14.98 3.22 -16.46
N VAL A 92 -14.18 3.36 -17.51
CA VAL A 92 -13.52 4.60 -17.92
C VAL A 92 -13.85 4.90 -19.37
N PRO A 93 -15.08 5.34 -19.69
CA PRO A 93 -15.50 5.61 -21.05
C PRO A 93 -14.62 6.67 -21.72
N GLY A 94 -14.03 6.34 -22.87
CA GLY A 94 -13.13 7.23 -23.60
C GLY A 94 -11.64 6.99 -23.32
N ALA A 95 -11.28 6.19 -22.33
CA ALA A 95 -9.89 5.83 -22.08
C ALA A 95 -9.35 4.91 -23.19
N LYS A 96 -8.05 5.01 -23.45
CA LYS A 96 -7.32 4.03 -24.28
C LYS A 96 -7.27 2.71 -23.52
N SER A 97 -7.69 1.61 -24.16
CA SER A 97 -7.76 0.29 -23.54
C SER A 97 -6.40 -0.23 -23.04
N ALA A 98 -5.30 0.16 -23.72
CA ALA A 98 -3.94 -0.22 -23.33
C ALA A 98 -3.51 0.35 -21.96
N GLY A 99 -4.15 1.43 -21.51
CA GLY A 99 -3.73 2.12 -20.30
C GLY A 99 -2.35 2.75 -20.40
N LYS A 100 -1.83 3.18 -19.28
CA LYS A 100 -0.46 3.70 -19.12
C LYS A 100 0.15 3.12 -17.85
N GLU A 101 1.23 2.38 -18.01
CA GLU A 101 1.99 1.92 -16.86
C GLU A 101 2.72 3.10 -16.20
N ILE A 102 2.61 3.18 -14.89
CA ILE A 102 3.27 4.20 -14.08
C ILE A 102 4.66 3.67 -13.72
N PRO A 103 5.75 4.41 -14.01
CA PRO A 103 7.10 3.98 -13.66
C PRO A 103 7.23 3.64 -12.17
N SER A 104 7.88 2.54 -11.85
CA SER A 104 8.20 2.10 -10.50
C SER A 104 9.71 2.00 -10.31
N THR A 105 10.18 2.19 -9.08
CA THR A 105 11.60 2.02 -8.73
C THR A 105 12.04 0.58 -8.86
N ASP A 106 11.14 -0.38 -8.56
CA ASP A 106 11.37 -1.82 -8.72
C ASP A 106 10.10 -2.48 -9.28
N GLU A 107 10.13 -2.78 -10.57
CA GLU A 107 9.02 -3.40 -11.28
C GLU A 107 8.77 -4.84 -10.85
N LYS A 108 9.74 -5.52 -10.24
CA LYS A 108 9.52 -6.86 -9.68
C LYS A 108 8.63 -6.79 -8.44
N VAL A 109 8.81 -5.73 -7.65
CA VAL A 109 8.09 -5.55 -6.40
C VAL A 109 6.74 -4.85 -6.61
N ARG A 110 6.69 -3.84 -7.48
CA ARG A 110 5.46 -3.07 -7.70
C ARG A 110 5.32 -2.63 -9.14
N ARG A 111 4.12 -2.86 -9.70
CA ARG A 111 3.72 -2.34 -11.01
C ARG A 111 2.30 -1.81 -10.95
N THR A 112 2.06 -0.69 -11.61
CA THR A 112 0.75 -0.02 -11.61
C THR A 112 0.38 0.40 -13.02
N CYS A 113 -0.85 0.13 -13.41
CA CYS A 113 -1.44 0.69 -14.64
C CYS A 113 -2.56 1.65 -14.33
N SER A 114 -2.63 2.72 -15.10
CA SER A 114 -3.63 3.78 -14.97
C SER A 114 -4.41 3.95 -16.27
N TRP A 115 -5.73 4.11 -16.14
CA TRP A 115 -6.66 4.52 -17.19
C TRP A 115 -7.45 5.71 -16.69
N ASN A 116 -7.49 6.77 -17.46
CA ASN A 116 -8.32 7.93 -17.14
C ASN A 116 -8.88 8.54 -18.41
N ALA A 117 -10.04 9.15 -18.29
CA ALA A 117 -10.68 9.90 -19.36
C ALA A 117 -11.67 10.92 -18.82
N LEU A 118 -11.81 12.00 -19.55
CA LEU A 118 -12.91 12.95 -19.45
C LEU A 118 -13.81 12.78 -20.67
N LYS A 119 -15.05 12.33 -20.45
CA LYS A 119 -16.05 12.21 -21.52
C LYS A 119 -17.20 13.18 -21.24
N GLY A 120 -17.28 14.25 -22.04
CA GLY A 120 -18.10 15.39 -21.67
C GLY A 120 -17.56 16.03 -20.41
N TYR A 121 -18.35 16.02 -19.34
CA TYR A 121 -17.95 16.51 -18.01
C TYR A 121 -17.70 15.38 -17.00
N ASP A 122 -17.97 14.13 -17.41
CA ASP A 122 -17.79 12.95 -16.56
C ASP A 122 -16.33 12.47 -16.62
N TYR A 123 -15.62 12.60 -15.50
CA TYR A 123 -14.26 12.15 -15.32
C TYR A 123 -14.22 10.82 -14.59
N ARG A 124 -13.49 9.86 -15.15
CA ARG A 124 -13.24 8.54 -14.53
C ARG A 124 -11.77 8.23 -14.53
N TRP A 125 -11.34 7.57 -13.46
CA TRP A 125 -9.97 7.11 -13.29
C TRP A 125 -9.96 5.74 -12.63
N LEU A 126 -9.21 4.83 -13.21
CA LEU A 126 -8.97 3.48 -12.69
C LEU A 126 -7.47 3.23 -12.61
N ASP A 127 -6.98 2.85 -11.43
CA ASP A 127 -5.64 2.33 -11.21
C ASP A 127 -5.70 0.89 -10.73
N VAL A 128 -4.78 0.07 -11.25
CA VAL A 128 -4.55 -1.31 -10.79
C VAL A 128 -3.09 -1.48 -10.48
N SER A 129 -2.79 -1.83 -9.24
CA SER A 129 -1.43 -2.04 -8.75
C SER A 129 -1.26 -3.46 -8.20
N PHE A 130 -0.14 -4.09 -8.56
CA PHE A 130 0.36 -5.30 -7.94
C PHE A 130 1.56 -4.97 -7.07
N GLU A 131 1.58 -5.48 -5.84
CA GLU A 131 2.69 -5.34 -4.91
C GLU A 131 3.09 -6.73 -4.42
N ILE A 132 4.34 -7.12 -4.65
CA ILE A 132 4.86 -8.44 -4.28
C ILE A 132 5.70 -8.31 -3.02
N MET A 133 5.29 -8.96 -1.97
CA MET A 133 5.98 -8.99 -0.69
C MET A 133 6.96 -10.17 -0.65
N ARG A 134 7.96 -10.08 0.22
CA ARG A 134 8.96 -11.16 0.37
C ARG A 134 8.35 -12.47 0.87
N THR A 135 7.30 -12.39 1.69
CA THR A 135 6.63 -13.54 2.30
C THR A 135 5.13 -13.32 2.38
N THR A 136 4.37 -14.40 2.50
CA THR A 136 2.93 -14.36 2.76
C THR A 136 2.60 -13.63 4.06
N ASP A 137 3.42 -13.77 5.09
CA ASP A 137 3.19 -13.08 6.36
C ASP A 137 3.43 -11.57 6.25
N ALA A 138 4.42 -11.15 5.45
CA ALA A 138 4.62 -9.73 5.16
C ALA A 138 3.42 -9.13 4.40
N ALA A 139 2.84 -9.86 3.44
CA ALA A 139 1.65 -9.44 2.73
C ALA A 139 0.43 -9.36 3.67
N ARG A 140 0.25 -10.36 4.55
CA ARG A 140 -0.82 -10.36 5.55
C ARG A 140 -0.70 -9.18 6.50
N THR A 141 0.49 -8.93 7.03
CA THR A 141 0.75 -7.79 7.93
C THR A 141 0.45 -6.46 7.23
N SER A 142 0.92 -6.28 6.00
CA SER A 142 0.64 -5.08 5.21
C SER A 142 -0.85 -4.90 4.91
N TYR A 143 -1.56 -6.00 4.59
CA TYR A 143 -3.01 -5.99 4.40
C TYR A 143 -3.73 -5.52 5.68
N GLN A 144 -3.42 -6.13 6.82
CA GLN A 144 -4.04 -5.80 8.11
C GLN A 144 -3.80 -4.35 8.51
N GLN A 145 -2.56 -3.84 8.38
CA GLN A 145 -2.24 -2.45 8.67
C GLN A 145 -3.06 -1.48 7.80
N ARG A 146 -3.09 -1.70 6.48
CA ARG A 146 -3.81 -0.82 5.55
C ARG A 146 -5.33 -0.86 5.74
N THR A 147 -5.90 -1.99 6.15
CA THR A 147 -7.34 -2.10 6.41
C THR A 147 -7.73 -1.54 7.77
N ALA A 148 -6.87 -1.64 8.79
CA ALA A 148 -7.10 -1.04 10.10
C ALA A 148 -7.17 0.50 10.04
N GLU A 149 -6.46 1.12 9.12
CA GLU A 149 -6.46 2.58 8.89
C GLU A 149 -7.72 3.08 8.15
N LYS A 150 -8.50 2.18 7.56
CA LYS A 150 -9.68 2.50 6.75
C LYS A 150 -10.96 2.34 7.55
N SER A 151 -11.70 3.42 7.72
CA SER A 151 -13.04 3.40 8.31
C SER A 151 -14.13 3.34 7.23
N GLY A 152 -15.28 2.78 7.55
CA GLY A 152 -16.48 2.80 6.69
C GLY A 152 -16.48 1.81 5.52
N GLY A 153 -15.52 0.89 5.47
CA GLY A 153 -15.46 -0.17 4.46
C GLY A 153 -15.94 -1.52 5.00
N GLY A 154 -15.75 -2.57 4.19
CA GLY A 154 -16.13 -3.93 4.54
C GLY A 154 -15.37 -4.99 3.75
N ALA A 155 -15.44 -6.23 4.27
CA ALA A 155 -14.86 -7.39 3.60
C ALA A 155 -15.54 -7.65 2.24
N VAL A 156 -14.77 -8.12 1.26
CA VAL A 156 -15.25 -8.58 -0.05
C VAL A 156 -15.09 -10.09 -0.13
N PRO A 157 -16.13 -10.86 0.16
CA PRO A 157 -16.04 -12.32 0.16
C PRO A 157 -15.69 -12.89 -1.22
N GLY A 158 -14.84 -13.95 -1.23
CA GLY A 158 -14.49 -14.67 -2.45
C GLY A 158 -13.54 -13.91 -3.39
N LEU A 159 -12.85 -12.88 -2.90
CA LEU A 159 -11.84 -12.16 -3.65
C LEU A 159 -10.46 -12.35 -2.99
N GLY A 160 -9.61 -13.18 -3.60
CA GLY A 160 -8.33 -13.57 -3.02
C GLY A 160 -8.46 -14.35 -1.71
N ASP A 161 -7.42 -14.35 -0.90
CA ASP A 161 -7.45 -14.95 0.44
C ASP A 161 -8.18 -14.03 1.44
N GLU A 162 -7.98 -12.72 1.28
CA GLU A 162 -8.63 -11.66 2.06
C GLU A 162 -8.82 -10.43 1.16
N ALA A 163 -9.98 -9.79 1.24
CA ALA A 163 -10.19 -8.54 0.54
C ALA A 163 -11.08 -7.57 1.33
N TYR A 164 -10.84 -6.30 1.13
CA TYR A 164 -11.55 -5.20 1.76
C TYR A 164 -11.85 -4.12 0.73
N SER A 165 -13.03 -3.53 0.82
CA SER A 165 -13.45 -2.41 -0.03
C SER A 165 -13.92 -1.24 0.83
N VAL A 166 -13.55 -0.03 0.43
CA VAL A 166 -14.01 1.21 1.05
C VAL A 166 -14.32 2.24 -0.04
N VAL A 167 -15.34 3.05 0.18
CA VAL A 167 -15.69 4.16 -0.70
C VAL A 167 -15.68 5.46 0.08
N ASN A 168 -14.89 6.41 -0.39
CA ASN A 168 -14.74 7.73 0.20
C ASN A 168 -15.38 8.79 -0.69
N LEU A 169 -15.87 9.86 -0.08
CA LEU A 169 -16.30 11.07 -0.75
C LEU A 169 -15.41 12.23 -0.29
N THR A 170 -14.76 12.88 -1.25
CA THR A 170 -13.99 14.10 -1.02
C THR A 170 -14.73 15.28 -1.66
N THR A 171 -14.72 16.41 -0.98
CA THR A 171 -15.27 17.67 -1.53
C THR A 171 -14.21 18.75 -1.43
N GLU A 172 -13.81 19.31 -2.55
CA GLU A 172 -12.81 20.36 -2.68
C GLU A 172 -13.37 21.45 -3.59
N ASP A 173 -13.43 22.69 -3.15
CA ASP A 173 -14.01 23.82 -3.89
C ASP A 173 -15.41 23.54 -4.48
N LYS A 174 -16.25 22.86 -3.69
CA LYS A 174 -17.59 22.40 -4.05
C LYS A 174 -17.61 21.28 -5.11
N GLN A 175 -16.47 20.84 -5.61
CA GLN A 175 -16.34 19.68 -6.49
C GLN A 175 -16.30 18.41 -5.65
N GLN A 176 -17.19 17.48 -5.93
CA GLN A 176 -17.20 16.17 -5.29
C GLN A 176 -16.47 15.13 -6.14
N THR A 177 -15.64 14.33 -5.49
CA THR A 177 -15.01 13.14 -6.08
C THR A 177 -15.31 11.95 -5.20
N ARG A 178 -15.76 10.85 -5.79
CA ARG A 178 -15.93 9.59 -5.09
C ARG A 178 -14.86 8.61 -5.51
N GLU A 179 -14.24 7.99 -4.52
CA GLU A 179 -13.18 7.03 -4.71
C GLU A 179 -13.52 5.72 -4.03
N GLY A 180 -13.50 4.63 -4.78
CA GLY A 180 -13.55 3.26 -4.28
C GLY A 180 -12.16 2.66 -4.30
N VAL A 181 -11.72 2.12 -3.16
CA VAL A 181 -10.46 1.40 -3.03
C VAL A 181 -10.76 -0.04 -2.66
N VAL A 182 -10.22 -0.99 -3.44
CA VAL A 182 -10.22 -2.42 -3.11
C VAL A 182 -8.79 -2.85 -2.85
N LEU A 183 -8.57 -3.45 -1.69
CA LEU A 183 -7.32 -4.11 -1.33
C LEU A 183 -7.59 -5.61 -1.23
N ALA A 184 -6.93 -6.43 -2.03
CA ALA A 184 -7.00 -7.88 -1.96
C ALA A 184 -5.61 -8.46 -1.72
N ARG A 185 -5.52 -9.50 -0.89
CA ARG A 185 -4.32 -10.29 -0.67
C ARG A 185 -4.46 -11.67 -1.31
N VAL A 186 -3.43 -12.11 -2.00
CA VAL A 186 -3.32 -13.47 -2.54
C VAL A 186 -1.90 -13.95 -2.26
N ALA A 187 -1.74 -14.91 -1.36
CA ALA A 187 -0.44 -15.37 -0.88
C ALA A 187 0.47 -14.21 -0.45
N ASN A 188 1.61 -13.99 -1.13
CA ASN A 188 2.53 -12.89 -0.88
C ASN A 188 2.29 -11.65 -1.76
N ALA A 189 1.19 -11.61 -2.53
CA ALA A 189 0.83 -10.46 -3.35
C ALA A 189 -0.30 -9.63 -2.74
N LEU A 190 -0.22 -8.31 -2.92
CA LEU A 190 -1.33 -7.38 -2.72
C LEU A 190 -1.78 -6.84 -4.08
N VAL A 191 -3.07 -6.83 -4.30
CA VAL A 191 -3.73 -6.17 -5.44
C VAL A 191 -4.47 -4.97 -4.90
N VAL A 192 -4.09 -3.79 -5.38
CA VAL A 192 -4.75 -2.53 -5.00
C VAL A 192 -5.44 -1.97 -6.23
N VAL A 193 -6.73 -1.77 -6.14
CA VAL A 193 -7.52 -1.13 -7.19
C VAL A 193 -8.12 0.14 -6.64
N THR A 194 -7.89 1.25 -7.33
CA THR A 194 -8.54 2.54 -7.04
C THR A 194 -9.39 2.91 -8.25
N TYR A 195 -10.68 3.13 -8.02
CA TYR A 195 -11.60 3.61 -9.05
C TYR A 195 -12.32 4.84 -8.55
N ASN A 196 -12.21 5.94 -9.30
CA ASN A 196 -12.84 7.18 -8.89
C ASN A 196 -13.55 7.89 -10.05
N GLY A 197 -14.43 8.80 -9.66
CA GLY A 197 -15.17 9.60 -10.59
C GLY A 197 -15.67 10.91 -10.02
N SER A 198 -15.90 11.84 -10.94
CA SER A 198 -16.37 13.20 -10.69
C SER A 198 -17.07 13.74 -11.91
N ASP A 199 -18.14 14.52 -11.74
CA ASP A 199 -18.80 15.27 -12.82
C ASP A 199 -18.51 16.75 -12.65
N PHE A 200 -17.84 17.35 -13.63
CA PHE A 200 -17.39 18.75 -13.55
C PHE A 200 -18.49 19.77 -13.90
N GLU A 201 -19.59 19.36 -14.52
CA GLU A 201 -20.73 20.23 -14.80
C GLU A 201 -21.61 20.38 -13.55
N THR A 202 -22.02 19.24 -12.99
CA THR A 202 -22.89 19.22 -11.82
C THR A 202 -22.15 19.40 -10.50
N LYS A 203 -20.82 19.23 -10.54
CA LYS A 203 -19.92 19.18 -9.37
C LYS A 203 -20.20 18.05 -8.40
N LYS A 204 -20.93 17.03 -8.83
CA LYS A 204 -21.31 15.88 -8.02
C LYS A 204 -20.44 14.67 -8.32
N ALA A 205 -20.32 13.81 -7.33
CA ALA A 205 -19.69 12.52 -7.47
C ALA A 205 -20.73 11.48 -8.00
N PRO A 206 -20.29 10.42 -8.68
CA PRO A 206 -21.10 9.25 -9.00
C PRO A 206 -21.63 8.56 -7.75
N ASP A 207 -22.59 7.64 -7.91
CA ASP A 207 -23.14 6.89 -6.79
C ASP A 207 -22.13 5.99 -6.11
N THR A 208 -22.27 5.82 -4.79
CA THR A 208 -21.41 4.94 -3.98
C THR A 208 -21.37 3.51 -4.52
N ASP A 209 -22.54 2.98 -4.87
CA ASP A 209 -22.69 1.63 -5.40
C ASP A 209 -22.01 1.45 -6.76
N GLU A 210 -22.11 2.45 -7.64
CA GLU A 210 -21.46 2.44 -8.95
C GLU A 210 -19.94 2.31 -8.78
N ILE A 211 -19.36 3.18 -7.96
CA ILE A 211 -17.91 3.21 -7.70
C ILE A 211 -17.45 1.92 -7.01
N ASN A 212 -18.16 1.47 -5.98
CA ASN A 212 -17.79 0.24 -5.27
C ASN A 212 -17.85 -0.99 -6.18
N LYS A 213 -18.95 -1.16 -6.92
CA LYS A 213 -19.11 -2.29 -7.84
C LYS A 213 -18.08 -2.25 -8.97
N GLY A 214 -17.75 -1.07 -9.48
CA GLY A 214 -16.71 -0.86 -10.49
C GLY A 214 -15.33 -1.27 -9.99
N ALA A 215 -14.93 -0.80 -8.80
CA ALA A 215 -13.66 -1.15 -8.18
C ALA A 215 -13.56 -2.67 -7.92
N ILE A 216 -14.60 -3.29 -7.36
CA ILE A 216 -14.64 -4.74 -7.11
C ILE A 216 -14.57 -5.54 -8.42
N LYS A 217 -15.24 -5.08 -9.48
CA LYS A 217 -15.18 -5.74 -10.79
C LYS A 217 -13.75 -5.75 -11.35
N ALA A 218 -13.08 -4.62 -11.34
CA ALA A 218 -11.69 -4.53 -11.78
C ALA A 218 -10.75 -5.37 -10.90
N ALA A 219 -10.97 -5.38 -9.57
CA ALA A 219 -10.17 -6.16 -8.63
C ALA A 219 -10.31 -7.68 -8.86
N LYS A 220 -11.50 -8.17 -9.21
CA LYS A 220 -11.71 -9.59 -9.57
C LYS A 220 -10.89 -10.00 -10.79
N GLU A 221 -10.86 -9.16 -11.81
CA GLU A 221 -10.07 -9.42 -13.03
C GLU A 221 -8.56 -9.35 -12.71
N ALA A 222 -8.13 -8.35 -11.93
CA ALA A 222 -6.73 -8.21 -11.52
C ALA A 222 -6.24 -9.38 -10.66
N VAL A 223 -7.05 -9.86 -9.70
CA VAL A 223 -6.71 -11.04 -8.90
C VAL A 223 -6.59 -12.29 -9.78
N ALA A 224 -7.49 -12.45 -10.75
CA ALA A 224 -7.41 -13.57 -11.70
C ALA A 224 -6.13 -13.52 -12.57
N ALA A 225 -5.66 -12.33 -12.92
CA ALA A 225 -4.43 -12.13 -13.71
C ALA A 225 -3.15 -12.57 -12.98
N LEU A 226 -3.13 -12.53 -11.62
CA LEU A 226 -2.01 -13.07 -10.84
C LEU A 226 -1.74 -14.55 -11.14
N GLY A 227 -2.79 -15.35 -11.32
CA GLY A 227 -2.66 -16.78 -11.63
C GLY A 227 -2.14 -17.06 -13.03
N GLN A 228 -2.26 -16.12 -13.97
CA GLN A 228 -1.86 -16.30 -15.37
C GLN A 228 -0.41 -15.85 -15.64
N GLY A 229 0.17 -15.05 -14.77
CA GLY A 229 1.53 -14.51 -14.94
C GLY A 229 2.66 -15.40 -14.43
N GLN A 230 2.41 -16.67 -14.09
CA GLN A 230 3.37 -17.63 -13.53
C GLN A 230 3.89 -18.66 -14.58
N GLY A 231 3.84 -18.32 -15.87
CA GLY A 231 4.37 -19.14 -16.95
C GLY A 231 5.72 -18.67 -17.46
#